data_89f726d4f559a04abceaf7007367f854
#
_entry.id   89f726d4f559a04abceaf7007367f854
#
_cell.length_a   1.000
_cell.length_b   1.000
_cell.length_c   1.000
_cell.angle_alpha   90.00
_cell.angle_beta   90.00
_cell.angle_gamma   90.00
#
_symmetry.space_group_name_H-M   'P 1'
#
loop_
_entity.id
_entity.type
_entity.pdbx_description
1 polymer ?
#
loop_
_entity_poly.entity_id
_entity_poly.type
_entity_poly.pdbx_seq_one_letter_code
_entity_poly.pdbx_strand_id
1 'polypeptide(L)'
;DDICISIKDIEPQAPFHALIIPKKVITRVGEADNEDEPILGHLLITAKKIALEQGLKQGFRIVINNGSDGGETVPHLHVHLLGGRRLTWPPG
;
A
#
# COMPACT_ATOMS: atom_id res chain seq x y z
N ASP A 1 13.68 3.79 -1.57
CA ASP A 1 14.70 3.29 -2.50
C ASP A 1 14.55 3.94 -3.88
N ASP A 2 15.18 3.38 -4.90
CA ASP A 2 15.15 3.95 -6.25
C ASP A 2 13.78 3.81 -6.93
N ILE A 3 12.95 2.89 -6.47
CA ILE A 3 11.69 2.52 -7.13
C ILE A 3 10.49 3.14 -6.44
N CYS A 4 10.52 3.24 -5.10
CA CYS A 4 9.38 3.71 -4.32
C CYS A 4 9.82 4.47 -3.08
N ILE A 5 8.87 5.18 -2.48
CA ILE A 5 9.02 5.83 -1.18
C ILE A 5 7.95 5.30 -0.23
N SER A 6 8.19 5.45 1.06
CA SER A 6 7.25 5.07 2.10
C SER A 6 7.04 6.26 3.03
N ILE A 7 5.78 6.57 3.33
CA ILE A 7 5.42 7.65 4.27
C ILE A 7 4.33 7.14 5.20
N LYS A 8 4.20 7.78 6.36
CA LYS A 8 3.09 7.49 7.29
C LYS A 8 1.84 8.21 6.81
N ASP A 9 0.69 7.54 6.93
CA ASP A 9 -0.59 8.17 6.61
C ASP A 9 -0.91 9.22 7.68
N ILE A 10 -1.35 10.41 7.26
CA ILE A 10 -1.69 11.51 8.17
C ILE A 10 -3.05 11.29 8.84
N GLU A 11 -3.88 10.39 8.33
CA GLU A 11 -5.15 9.99 8.92
C GLU A 11 -5.15 8.48 9.16
N PRO A 12 -4.32 7.99 10.10
CA PRO A 12 -4.12 6.55 10.26
C PRO A 12 -5.39 5.84 10.69
N GLN A 13 -5.64 4.70 10.04
CA GLN A 13 -6.80 3.84 10.33
C GLN A 13 -6.39 2.63 11.18
N ALA A 14 -5.14 2.56 11.58
CA ALA A 14 -4.58 1.51 12.44
C ALA A 14 -3.39 2.09 13.21
N PRO A 15 -2.94 1.46 14.29
CA PRO A 15 -1.77 1.93 15.05
C PRO A 15 -0.52 2.12 14.18
N PHE A 16 -0.34 1.26 13.17
CA PHE A 16 0.63 1.49 12.12
C PHE A 16 -0.11 1.59 10.79
N HIS A 17 0.08 2.68 10.08
CA HIS A 17 -0.53 2.88 8.76
C HIS A 17 0.45 3.66 7.88
N ALA A 18 1.03 2.99 6.90
CA ALA A 18 1.97 3.57 5.96
C ALA A 18 1.44 3.49 4.55
N LEU A 19 1.96 4.36 3.69
CA LEU A 19 1.72 4.38 2.25
C LEU A 19 3.04 4.05 1.55
N ILE A 20 2.99 3.16 0.56
CA ILE A 20 4.13 2.85 -0.28
C ILE A 20 3.77 3.31 -1.69
N ILE A 21 4.58 4.20 -2.25
CA ILE A 21 4.26 4.94 -3.46
C ILE A 21 5.38 4.76 -4.47
N PRO A 22 5.09 4.28 -5.70
CA PRO A 22 6.12 4.19 -6.73
C PRO A 22 6.54 5.57 -7.18
N LYS A 23 7.82 5.73 -7.50
CA LYS A 23 8.34 6.99 -8.04
C LYS A 23 7.87 7.20 -9.48
N LYS A 24 7.71 6.13 -10.26
CA LYS A 24 7.07 6.20 -11.56
C LYS A 24 5.62 6.61 -11.37
N VAL A 25 5.14 7.54 -12.19
CA VAL A 25 3.76 8.00 -12.14
C VAL A 25 2.84 6.95 -12.77
N ILE A 26 2.10 6.23 -11.92
CA ILE A 26 1.07 5.27 -12.31
C ILE A 26 -0.18 5.73 -11.60
N THR A 27 -1.24 6.03 -12.34
CA THR A 27 -2.46 6.60 -11.74
C THR A 27 -3.16 5.61 -10.81
N ARG A 28 -3.30 4.36 -11.25
CA ARG A 28 -3.95 3.31 -10.45
C ARG A 28 -3.54 1.95 -11.01
N VAL A 29 -3.74 0.91 -10.22
CA VAL A 29 -3.32 -0.45 -10.62
C VAL A 29 -4.02 -0.90 -11.89
N GLY A 30 -5.27 -0.54 -12.09
CA GLY A 30 -6.03 -0.89 -13.29
C GLY A 30 -5.52 -0.26 -14.57
N GLU A 31 -4.68 0.77 -14.48
CA GLU A 31 -4.06 1.44 -15.63
C GLU A 31 -2.57 1.13 -15.75
N ALA A 32 -2.04 0.26 -14.92
CA ALA A 32 -0.66 -0.18 -15.04
C ALA A 32 -0.49 -1.05 -16.29
N ASP A 33 0.69 -0.93 -16.91
CA ASP A 33 1.05 -1.75 -18.06
C ASP A 33 1.77 -3.03 -17.60
N ASN A 34 1.88 -4.01 -18.51
CA ASN A 34 2.63 -5.23 -18.21
C ASN A 34 4.09 -4.93 -17.81
N GLU A 35 4.66 -3.86 -18.35
CA GLU A 35 6.02 -3.41 -18.01
C GLU A 35 6.13 -2.96 -16.55
N ASP A 36 5.03 -2.61 -15.91
CA ASP A 36 5.00 -2.17 -14.52
C ASP A 36 4.96 -3.33 -13.52
N GLU A 37 4.84 -4.56 -14.00
CA GLU A 37 4.77 -5.74 -13.14
C GLU A 37 5.91 -5.81 -12.12
N PRO A 38 7.18 -5.59 -12.48
CA PRO A 38 8.26 -5.59 -11.49
C PRO A 38 8.09 -4.49 -10.43
N ILE A 39 7.58 -3.32 -10.81
CA ILE A 39 7.32 -2.22 -9.87
C ILE A 39 6.24 -2.64 -8.88
N LEU A 40 5.13 -3.20 -9.36
CA LEU A 40 4.02 -3.64 -8.51
C LEU A 40 4.47 -4.71 -7.52
N GLY A 41 5.23 -5.69 -7.98
CA GLY A 41 5.80 -6.71 -7.12
C GLY A 41 6.73 -6.13 -6.07
N HIS A 42 7.55 -5.15 -6.47
CA HIS A 42 8.46 -4.46 -5.56
C HIS A 42 7.70 -3.73 -4.44
N LEU A 43 6.56 -3.10 -4.76
CA LEU A 43 5.74 -2.42 -3.75
C LEU A 43 5.26 -3.40 -2.67
N LEU A 44 4.82 -4.58 -3.07
CA LEU A 44 4.34 -5.60 -2.13
C LEU A 44 5.48 -6.14 -1.27
N ILE A 45 6.64 -6.41 -1.86
CA ILE A 45 7.81 -6.88 -1.10
C ILE A 45 8.30 -5.79 -0.14
N THR A 46 8.26 -4.54 -0.56
CA THR A 46 8.60 -3.40 0.31
C THR A 46 7.65 -3.31 1.50
N ALA A 47 6.36 -3.51 1.28
CA ALA A 47 5.38 -3.56 2.36
C ALA A 47 5.71 -4.65 3.38
N LYS A 48 6.04 -5.85 2.89
CA LYS A 48 6.48 -6.95 3.75
C LYS A 48 7.69 -6.57 4.60
N LYS A 49 8.70 -5.96 3.99
CA LYS A 49 9.93 -5.55 4.69
C LYS A 49 9.64 -4.54 5.79
N ILE A 50 8.79 -3.55 5.48
CA ILE A 50 8.39 -2.53 6.47
C ILE A 50 7.64 -3.19 7.62
N ALA A 51 6.72 -4.11 7.33
CA ALA A 51 5.98 -4.83 8.35
C ALA A 51 6.90 -5.57 9.31
N LEU A 52 7.94 -6.23 8.78
CA LEU A 52 8.95 -6.90 9.60
C LEU A 52 9.72 -5.91 10.48
N GLU A 53 10.17 -4.80 9.91
CA GLU A 53 10.89 -3.76 10.64
C GLU A 53 10.06 -3.15 11.77
N GLN A 54 8.76 -3.01 11.54
CA GLN A 54 7.84 -2.46 12.53
C GLN A 54 7.33 -3.49 13.53
N GLY A 55 7.76 -4.73 13.41
CA GLY A 55 7.40 -5.79 14.36
C GLY A 55 5.94 -6.22 14.29
N LEU A 56 5.31 -6.15 13.11
CA LEU A 56 3.91 -6.54 12.93
C LEU A 56 3.77 -8.07 12.87
N LYS A 57 4.07 -8.72 14.00
CA LYS A 57 4.19 -10.19 14.07
C LYS A 57 2.87 -10.93 13.97
N GLN A 58 1.75 -10.26 14.30
CA GLN A 58 0.43 -10.86 14.27
C GLN A 58 -0.23 -10.74 12.90
N GLY A 59 0.46 -10.13 11.96
CA GLY A 59 -0.05 -9.95 10.61
C GLY A 59 -0.31 -8.48 10.29
N PHE A 60 -0.71 -8.25 9.05
CA PHE A 60 -0.97 -6.91 8.55
C PHE A 60 -1.91 -7.03 7.35
N ARG A 61 -2.45 -5.90 6.93
CA ARG A 61 -3.29 -5.83 5.73
C ARG A 61 -2.67 -4.89 4.73
N ILE A 62 -2.74 -5.29 3.46
CA ILE A 62 -2.35 -4.46 2.33
C ILE A 62 -3.62 -4.10 1.57
N VAL A 63 -3.79 -2.81 1.26
CA VAL A 63 -4.96 -2.33 0.52
C VAL A 63 -4.48 -1.46 -0.64
N ILE A 64 -5.04 -1.72 -1.81
CA ILE A 64 -4.84 -0.88 -3.00
C ILE A 64 -6.23 -0.52 -3.51
N ASN A 65 -6.57 0.76 -3.49
CA ASN A 65 -7.86 1.26 -3.95
C ASN A 65 -7.76 1.64 -5.43
N ASN A 66 -8.73 1.22 -6.22
CA ASN A 66 -8.76 1.50 -7.65
C ASN A 66 -10.14 2.00 -8.05
N GLY A 67 -10.21 3.22 -8.54
CA GLY A 67 -11.46 3.81 -9.02
C GLY A 67 -12.41 4.22 -7.90
N SER A 68 -13.54 4.81 -8.30
CA SER A 68 -14.51 5.35 -7.34
C SER A 68 -15.11 4.29 -6.43
N ASP A 69 -15.46 3.12 -6.99
CA ASP A 69 -16.02 2.03 -6.19
C ASP A 69 -15.00 1.39 -5.26
N GLY A 70 -13.71 1.53 -5.58
CA GLY A 70 -12.62 1.10 -4.71
C GLY A 70 -12.28 2.09 -3.60
N GLY A 71 -12.89 3.28 -3.62
CA GLY A 71 -12.60 4.31 -2.63
C GLY A 71 -11.34 5.12 -2.93
N GLU A 72 -10.90 5.14 -4.18
CA GLU A 72 -9.73 5.91 -4.59
C GLU A 72 -9.98 7.40 -4.40
N THR A 73 -9.05 8.10 -3.74
CA THR A 73 -9.14 9.54 -3.51
C THR A 73 -8.02 10.33 -4.20
N VAL A 74 -6.86 9.71 -4.39
CA VAL A 74 -5.68 10.35 -5.01
C VAL A 74 -5.27 9.53 -6.22
N PRO A 75 -5.24 10.13 -7.43
CA PRO A 75 -4.90 9.42 -8.67
C PRO A 75 -3.39 9.25 -8.87
N HIS A 76 -2.73 8.70 -7.88
CA HIS A 76 -1.35 8.25 -7.92
C HIS A 76 -1.29 6.98 -7.10
N LEU A 77 -0.97 5.87 -7.76
CA LEU A 77 -0.94 4.55 -7.15
C LEU A 77 -0.22 4.59 -5.80
N HIS A 78 -0.86 4.04 -4.80
CA HIS A 78 -0.26 3.88 -3.48
C HIS A 78 -0.81 2.63 -2.81
N VAL A 79 0.03 2.00 -2.04
CA VAL A 79 -0.28 0.77 -1.32
C VAL A 79 -0.38 1.11 0.15
N HIS A 80 -1.54 0.85 0.76
CA HIS A 80 -1.71 0.98 2.20
C HIS A 80 -1.16 -0.26 2.90
N LEU A 81 -0.40 -0.04 3.94
CA LEU A 81 0.06 -1.08 4.85
C LEU A 81 -0.49 -0.75 6.24
N LEU A 82 -1.37 -1.60 6.75
CA LEU A 82 -2.04 -1.38 8.03
C LEU A 82 -1.74 -2.54 8.99
N GLY A 83 -1.44 -2.22 10.23
CA GLY A 83 -1.17 -3.24 11.23
C GLY A 83 -1.22 -2.68 12.64
N GLY A 84 -0.95 -3.54 13.61
CA GLY A 84 -0.97 -3.17 15.02
C GLY A 84 -2.31 -3.40 15.71
N ARG A 85 -3.33 -3.84 15.00
CA ARG A 85 -4.60 -4.29 15.53
C ARG A 85 -5.25 -5.29 14.60
N ARG A 86 -6.21 -6.02 15.08
CA ARG A 86 -7.00 -6.91 14.24
C ARG A 86 -7.93 -6.08 13.35
N LEU A 87 -7.84 -6.31 12.06
CA LEU A 87 -8.74 -5.73 11.07
C LEU A 87 -9.84 -6.74 10.75
N THR A 88 -11.05 -6.26 10.60
CA THR A 88 -12.22 -7.11 10.46
C THR A 88 -12.50 -7.50 9.01
N TRP A 89 -13.41 -8.45 8.84
CA TRP A 89 -13.90 -8.88 7.55
C TRP A 89 -15.43 -8.83 7.58
N PRO A 90 -16.11 -8.30 6.54
CA PRO A 90 -15.56 -7.82 5.26
C PRO A 90 -14.72 -6.54 5.37
N PRO A 91 -13.87 -6.25 4.35
CA PRO A 91 -12.89 -5.16 4.44
C PRO A 91 -13.48 -3.75 4.33
N GLY A 92 -14.72 -3.62 3.97
CA GLY A 92 -15.35 -2.32 3.82
C GLY A 92 -16.79 -2.25 4.23
#